data_68fb5e45100fa32c453061e73f9d6206
#
_entry.id   68fb5e45100fa32c453061e73f9d6206
#
_cell.length_a   1.000
_cell.length_b   1.000
_cell.length_c   1.000
_cell.angle_alpha   90.00
_cell.angle_beta   90.00
_cell.angle_gamma   90.00
#
_symmetry.space_group_name_H-M   'P 1'
#
loop_
_entity.id
_entity.type
_entity.pdbx_description
1 polymer ?
#
loop_
_entity_poly.entity_id
_entity_poly.type
_entity_poly.pdbx_seq_one_letter_code
_entity_poly.pdbx_strand_id
1 'polypeptide(L)'
;MAQQISESELVLMKIIWKNGGAALYSLIMEELEKDKNEWKNNTVLTLLSRLGEKKFLKVKKIGRKNEYVATVTEAEYQTMQTTAFLIKSTAGM
;
A
#
# COMPACT_ATOMS: atom_id res chain seq x y z
N MET A 1 17.45 -6.10 0.31
CA MET A 1 16.33 -7.02 0.43
C MET A 1 15.03 -6.31 0.22
N ALA A 2 14.16 -6.91 -0.57
CA ALA A 2 12.84 -6.33 -0.79
C ALA A 2 12.04 -6.37 0.52
N GLN A 3 11.47 -5.24 0.89
CA GLN A 3 10.61 -5.18 2.05
C GLN A 3 9.26 -5.81 1.70
N GLN A 4 8.78 -6.64 2.60
CA GLN A 4 7.49 -7.29 2.42
C GLN A 4 6.43 -6.51 3.17
N ILE A 5 5.24 -6.45 2.59
CA ILE A 5 4.10 -5.86 3.24
C ILE A 5 3.13 -6.97 3.61
N SER A 6 2.43 -6.78 4.74
CA SER A 6 1.44 -7.74 5.20
C SER A 6 0.20 -7.69 4.32
N GLU A 7 -0.67 -8.68 4.45
CA GLU A 7 -1.93 -8.69 3.71
C GLU A 7 -2.76 -7.45 4.00
N SER A 8 -2.78 -7.03 5.27
CA SER A 8 -3.52 -5.83 5.65
C SER A 8 -2.95 -4.59 4.98
N GLU A 9 -1.63 -4.49 4.96
CA GLU A 9 -0.98 -3.36 4.28
C GLU A 9 -1.26 -3.39 2.79
N LEU A 10 -1.27 -4.58 2.20
CA LEU A 10 -1.56 -4.73 0.77
C LEU A 10 -2.98 -4.29 0.44
N VAL A 11 -3.94 -4.56 1.31
CA VAL A 11 -5.32 -4.11 1.11
C VAL A 11 -5.35 -2.59 0.94
N LEU A 12 -4.63 -1.87 1.79
CA LEU A 12 -4.54 -0.42 1.70
C LEU A 12 -3.86 0.04 0.41
N MET A 13 -2.79 -0.63 0.03
CA MET A 13 -2.10 -0.30 -1.21
C MET A 13 -3.00 -0.52 -2.43
N LYS A 14 -3.78 -1.60 -2.43
CA LYS A 14 -4.71 -1.87 -3.53
C LYS A 14 -5.76 -0.79 -3.66
N ILE A 15 -6.25 -0.28 -2.53
CA ILE A 15 -7.21 0.82 -2.53
C ILE A 15 -6.58 2.06 -3.17
N ILE A 16 -5.35 2.37 -2.79
CA ILE A 16 -4.65 3.53 -3.35
C ILE A 16 -4.41 3.36 -4.84
N TRP A 17 -3.95 2.19 -5.26
CA TRP A 17 -3.70 1.92 -6.67
C TRP A 17 -4.99 2.00 -7.49
N LYS A 18 -6.08 1.48 -6.94
CA LYS A 18 -7.39 1.52 -7.60
C LYS A 18 -7.82 2.95 -7.88
N ASN A 19 -7.40 3.89 -7.03
CA ASN A 19 -7.74 5.30 -7.16
C ASN A 19 -6.68 6.11 -7.87
N GLY A 20 -5.89 5.46 -8.71
CA GLY A 20 -4.91 6.15 -9.54
C GLY A 20 -3.58 6.40 -8.86
N GLY A 21 -3.30 5.72 -7.76
CA GLY A 21 -2.04 5.85 -7.06
C GLY A 21 -2.03 6.87 -5.95
N ALA A 22 -3.18 7.49 -5.67
CA ALA A 22 -3.31 8.45 -4.59
C ALA A 22 -4.73 8.41 -4.05
N ALA A 23 -4.87 8.49 -2.73
CA ALA A 23 -6.18 8.46 -2.09
C ALA A 23 -6.15 9.25 -0.79
N LEU A 24 -7.23 9.97 -0.52
CA LEU A 24 -7.41 10.65 0.75
C LEU A 24 -7.75 9.62 1.82
N TYR A 25 -7.42 9.95 3.06
CA TYR A 25 -7.71 9.06 4.19
C TYR A 25 -9.19 8.70 4.25
N SER A 26 -10.07 9.69 4.06
CA SER A 26 -11.50 9.45 4.07
C SER A 26 -11.93 8.48 2.98
N LEU A 27 -11.33 8.56 1.82
CA LEU A 27 -11.63 7.65 0.73
C LEU A 27 -11.17 6.22 1.07
N ILE A 28 -10.02 6.10 1.68
CA ILE A 28 -9.50 4.80 2.12
C ILE A 28 -10.47 4.15 3.10
N MET A 29 -10.94 4.93 4.08
CA MET A 29 -11.88 4.41 5.06
C MET A 29 -13.20 4.01 4.43
N GLU A 30 -13.67 4.80 3.46
CA GLU A 30 -14.91 4.50 2.75
C GLU A 30 -14.78 3.19 1.98
N GLU A 31 -13.67 2.98 1.30
CA GLU A 31 -13.44 1.74 0.57
C GLU A 31 -13.35 0.53 1.49
N LEU A 32 -12.74 0.71 2.66
CA LEU A 32 -12.65 -0.36 3.64
C LEU A 32 -14.04 -0.76 4.15
N GLU A 33 -14.92 0.21 4.34
CA GLU A 33 -16.30 -0.07 4.75
C GLU A 33 -17.05 -0.87 3.67
N LYS A 34 -16.84 -0.53 2.41
CA LYS A 34 -17.46 -1.24 1.30
C LYS A 34 -17.03 -2.70 1.24
N ASP A 35 -15.79 -2.96 1.59
CA ASP A 35 -15.23 -4.30 1.60
C ASP A 35 -15.49 -5.03 2.92
N LYS A 36 -16.30 -4.43 3.78
CA LYS A 36 -16.65 -4.98 5.10
C LYS A 36 -15.45 -5.23 6.00
N ASN A 37 -14.39 -4.47 5.79
CA ASN A 37 -13.23 -4.50 6.67
C ASN A 37 -13.49 -3.55 7.82
N GLU A 38 -13.81 -4.10 8.98
CA GLU A 38 -14.12 -3.30 10.17
C GLU A 38 -12.86 -2.94 10.93
N TRP A 39 -11.96 -2.23 10.28
CA TRP A 39 -10.73 -1.79 10.93
C TRP A 39 -10.96 -0.45 11.63
N LYS A 40 -10.42 -0.35 12.82
CA LYS A 40 -10.47 0.90 13.56
C LYS A 40 -9.50 1.92 12.95
N ASN A 41 -9.79 3.21 13.20
CA ASN A 41 -8.93 4.28 12.71
C ASN A 41 -7.46 4.07 13.09
N ASN A 42 -7.21 3.68 14.33
CA ASN A 42 -5.85 3.47 14.81
C ASN A 42 -5.14 2.38 14.03
N THR A 43 -5.85 1.31 13.69
CA THR A 43 -5.29 0.22 12.91
C THR A 43 -4.89 0.72 11.52
N VAL A 44 -5.78 1.45 10.87
CA VAL A 44 -5.51 1.98 9.53
C VAL A 44 -4.34 2.94 9.55
N LEU A 45 -4.31 3.85 10.51
CA LEU A 45 -3.22 4.81 10.63
C LEU A 45 -1.88 4.13 10.88
N THR A 46 -1.88 3.08 11.72
CA THR A 46 -0.68 2.31 11.98
C THR A 46 -0.15 1.64 10.72
N LEU A 47 -1.06 1.03 9.95
CA LEU A 47 -0.69 0.36 8.71
C LEU A 47 -0.16 1.35 7.68
N LEU A 48 -0.81 2.51 7.56
CA LEU A 48 -0.36 3.56 6.65
C LEU A 48 1.01 4.08 7.06
N SER A 49 1.23 4.25 8.36
CA SER A 49 2.52 4.68 8.88
C SER A 49 3.62 3.68 8.54
N ARG A 50 3.33 2.39 8.70
CA ARG A 50 4.29 1.34 8.36
C ARG A 50 4.64 1.35 6.87
N LEU A 51 3.62 1.53 6.03
CA LEU A 51 3.85 1.62 4.58
C LEU A 51 4.72 2.83 4.25
N GLY A 52 4.52 3.94 4.94
CA GLY A 52 5.35 5.11 4.79
C GLY A 52 6.80 4.86 5.18
N GLU A 53 7.01 4.14 6.29
CA GLU A 53 8.34 3.77 6.75
C GLU A 53 9.03 2.85 5.76
N LYS A 54 8.27 1.96 5.14
CA LYS A 54 8.79 1.04 4.13
C LYS A 54 8.97 1.73 2.77
N LYS A 55 8.59 3.00 2.69
CA LYS A 55 8.70 3.81 1.47
C LYS A 55 7.83 3.32 0.32
N PHE A 56 6.73 2.66 0.63
CA PHE A 56 5.74 2.27 -0.37
C PHE A 56 4.74 3.39 -0.65
N LEU A 57 4.60 4.31 0.29
CA LEU A 57 3.76 5.48 0.07
C LEU A 57 4.30 6.67 0.84
N LYS A 58 3.79 7.84 0.49
CA LYS A 58 4.14 9.07 1.20
C LYS A 58 2.87 9.87 1.44
N VAL A 59 2.90 10.73 2.43
CA VAL A 59 1.78 11.57 2.82
C VAL A 59 1.95 12.95 2.24
N LYS A 60 0.90 13.43 1.59
CA LYS A 60 0.87 14.78 1.04
C LYS A 60 -0.28 15.51 1.71
N LYS A 61 0.01 16.67 2.28
CA LYS A 61 -1.02 17.49 2.89
C LYS A 61 -1.71 18.35 1.86
N ILE A 62 -3.03 18.25 1.79
CA ILE A 62 -3.84 19.08 0.92
C ILE A 62 -4.86 19.79 1.82
N GLY A 63 -4.52 21.02 2.20
CA GLY A 63 -5.32 21.74 3.17
C GLY A 63 -5.31 21.04 4.51
N ARG A 64 -6.48 20.66 5.00
CA ARG A 64 -6.62 19.93 6.27
C ARG A 64 -6.64 18.42 6.09
N LYS A 65 -6.48 17.94 4.87
CA LYS A 65 -6.61 16.52 4.58
C LYS A 65 -5.25 15.92 4.24
N ASN A 66 -5.09 14.66 4.57
CA ASN A 66 -3.90 13.91 4.21
C ASN A 66 -4.20 13.02 3.00
N GLU A 67 -3.41 13.19 1.96
CA GLU A 67 -3.49 12.33 0.80
C GLU A 67 -2.32 11.34 0.84
N TYR A 68 -2.62 10.08 0.68
CA TYR A 68 -1.62 9.03 0.66
C TYR A 68 -1.31 8.67 -0.78
N VAL A 69 -0.06 8.85 -1.17
CA VAL A 69 0.38 8.66 -2.55
C VAL A 69 1.31 7.47 -2.61
N ALA A 70 0.98 6.52 -3.47
CA ALA A 70 1.84 5.36 -3.67
C ALA A 70 3.13 5.79 -4.36
N THR A 71 4.26 5.35 -3.83
CA THR A 71 5.56 5.63 -4.43
C THR A 71 5.94 4.59 -5.47
N VAL A 72 5.21 3.47 -5.49
CA VAL A 72 5.38 2.42 -6.48
C VAL A 72 4.01 2.10 -7.07
N THR A 73 3.99 1.67 -8.31
CA THR A 73 2.74 1.22 -8.94
C THR A 73 2.50 -0.24 -8.58
N GLU A 74 1.26 -0.70 -8.81
CA GLU A 74 0.93 -2.10 -8.61
C GLU A 74 1.79 -2.99 -9.51
N ALA A 75 1.98 -2.57 -10.74
CA ALA A 75 2.82 -3.31 -11.67
C ALA A 75 4.26 -3.41 -11.17
N GLU A 76 4.80 -2.31 -10.65
CA GLU A 76 6.14 -2.29 -10.08
C GLU A 76 6.24 -3.23 -8.88
N TYR A 77 5.24 -3.19 -8.01
CA TYR A 77 5.22 -4.06 -6.85
C TYR A 77 5.19 -5.53 -7.26
N GLN A 78 4.33 -5.88 -8.20
CA GLN A 78 4.23 -7.24 -8.71
C GLN A 78 5.52 -7.68 -9.39
N THR A 79 6.14 -6.78 -10.14
CA THR A 79 7.43 -7.05 -10.80
C THR A 79 8.51 -7.34 -9.76
N MET A 80 8.55 -6.57 -8.68
CA MET A 80 9.51 -6.79 -7.60
C MET A 80 9.34 -8.18 -7.00
N GLN A 81 8.10 -8.60 -6.75
CA GLN A 81 7.82 -9.93 -6.21
C GLN A 81 8.22 -11.01 -7.22
N THR A 82 7.83 -10.84 -8.47
CA THR A 82 8.12 -11.79 -9.52
C THR A 82 9.61 -11.87 -9.78
N THR A 83 10.29 -10.74 -9.83
CA THR A 83 11.74 -10.69 -10.05
C THR A 83 12.48 -11.44 -8.94
N ALA A 84 12.08 -11.22 -7.70
CA ALA A 84 12.68 -11.93 -6.58
C ALA A 84 12.50 -13.45 -6.72
N PHE A 85 11.31 -13.85 -7.14
CA PHE A 85 11.02 -15.27 -7.37
C PHE A 85 11.85 -15.84 -8.51
N LEU A 86 11.93 -15.10 -9.61
CA LEU A 86 12.70 -15.56 -10.79
C LEU A 86 14.18 -15.65 -10.49
N ILE A 87 14.72 -14.68 -9.76
CA ILE A 87 16.12 -14.72 -9.37
C ILE A 87 16.40 -15.96 -8.54
N LYS A 88 15.52 -16.26 -7.62
CA LYS A 88 15.63 -17.44 -6.79
C LYS A 88 15.61 -18.71 -7.63
N SER A 89 14.71 -18.76 -8.59
CA SER A 89 14.57 -19.90 -9.48
C SER A 89 15.81 -20.04 -10.37
N THR A 90 16.30 -18.93 -10.89
CA THR A 90 17.49 -18.94 -11.74
C THR A 90 18.74 -19.36 -10.96
N ALA A 91 18.84 -18.89 -9.73
CA ALA A 91 19.96 -19.26 -8.87
C ALA A 91 19.96 -20.75 -8.57
N GLY A 92 18.81 -21.38 -8.65
CA GLY A 92 18.71 -22.82 -8.45
C GLY A 92 19.15 -23.65 -9.65
N MET A 93 19.38 -23.00 -10.74
CA MET A 93 19.89 -23.66 -11.91
C MET A 93 21.42 -23.60 -11.92
#